data_33a72fa8888ce83763aed02bf0c65882
#
_entry.id   33a72fa8888ce83763aed02bf0c65882
#
_cell.length_a   1.000
_cell.length_b   1.000
_cell.length_c   1.000
_cell.angle_alpha   90.00
_cell.angle_beta   90.00
_cell.angle_gamma   90.00
#
_symmetry.space_group_name_H-M   'P 1'
#
loop_
_entity.id
_entity.type
_entity.pdbx_description
1 polymer ?
#
loop_
_entity_poly.entity_id
_entity_poly.type
_entity_poly.pdbx_seq_one_letter_code
_entity_poly.pdbx_strand_id
1 'polypeptide(L)'
;MYKRQYPHRNLFSHIIGQIDGDNNGISGLEKSLDEILKKTKDPIVLSIDADIQYLVREELKKFNQIFQVLGSAAILMDVNNGEIISLVSLPDFDPNQRKKITDKTFINRATKGVYEFGSVFKTLTLAAAFEDKIIEPETKFEDLPKNLTCAGFPIREYDNKIPSTLTAEQILIRSGNIAVSYTHLTLPTITEV
;
A
#
# COMPACT_ATOMS: atom_id res chain seq x y z
N MET A 1 -23.65 2.42 31.96
CA MET A 1 -23.18 1.93 30.65
C MET A 1 -21.95 2.72 30.28
N TYR A 2 -20.78 2.10 30.18
CA TYR A 2 -19.55 2.80 29.82
C TYR A 2 -19.59 3.13 28.31
N LYS A 3 -19.41 4.42 28.00
CA LYS A 3 -19.33 4.86 26.61
C LYS A 3 -17.91 4.73 26.11
N ARG A 4 -17.71 4.06 24.96
CA ARG A 4 -16.41 3.97 24.30
C ARG A 4 -15.90 5.39 23.97
N GLN A 5 -14.64 5.66 24.27
CA GLN A 5 -13.98 6.94 24.06
C GLN A 5 -12.76 6.74 23.18
N TYR A 6 -12.48 7.73 22.34
CA TYR A 6 -11.31 7.77 21.46
C TYR A 6 -10.49 9.03 21.78
N PRO A 7 -9.57 8.96 22.78
CA PRO A 7 -8.85 10.14 23.28
C PRO A 7 -8.04 10.85 22.21
N HIS A 8 -7.42 10.10 21.29
CA HIS A 8 -6.61 10.61 20.18
C HIS A 8 -7.44 11.04 18.96
N ARG A 9 -8.76 11.03 19.10
CA ARG A 9 -9.68 11.45 18.02
C ARG A 9 -9.38 10.78 16.70
N ASN A 10 -9.03 11.56 15.68
CA ASN A 10 -8.81 11.06 14.32
C ASN A 10 -7.42 10.44 14.08
N LEU A 11 -6.45 10.57 15.00
CA LEU A 11 -5.09 10.09 14.79
C LEU A 11 -5.02 8.57 14.48
N PHE A 12 -5.85 7.78 15.14
CA PHE A 12 -5.91 6.34 14.98
C PHE A 12 -7.24 5.83 14.40
N SER A 13 -8.05 6.70 13.80
CA SER A 13 -9.42 6.38 13.41
C SER A 13 -9.54 5.15 12.51
N HIS A 14 -8.65 5.01 11.52
CA HIS A 14 -8.67 3.89 10.59
C HIS A 14 -8.04 2.61 11.16
N ILE A 15 -7.17 2.72 12.18
CA ILE A 15 -6.57 1.59 12.87
C ILE A 15 -7.56 1.04 13.88
N ILE A 16 -7.97 1.88 14.83
CA ILE A 16 -8.90 1.49 15.89
C ILE A 16 -10.27 1.17 15.30
N GLY A 17 -10.75 2.02 14.39
CA GLY A 17 -12.09 1.90 13.83
C GLY A 17 -13.14 2.46 14.77
N GLN A 18 -14.32 1.85 14.76
CA GLN A 18 -15.44 2.29 15.59
C GLN A 18 -16.44 1.15 15.86
N ILE A 19 -17.32 1.41 16.84
CA ILE A 19 -18.42 0.53 17.24
C ILE A 19 -19.76 1.10 16.79
N ASP A 20 -20.78 0.27 16.73
CA ASP A 20 -22.19 0.68 16.54
C ASP A 20 -22.84 1.18 17.85
N GLY A 21 -24.17 1.37 17.81
CA GLY A 21 -24.97 1.79 18.95
C GLY A 21 -25.02 0.76 20.09
N ASP A 22 -24.84 -0.50 19.76
CA ASP A 22 -24.93 -1.65 20.66
C ASP A 22 -23.55 -2.11 21.14
N ASN A 23 -22.50 -1.32 20.88
CA ASN A 23 -21.09 -1.58 21.18
C ASN A 23 -20.49 -2.78 20.43
N ASN A 24 -20.99 -3.14 19.24
CA ASN A 24 -20.32 -4.08 18.36
C ASN A 24 -19.34 -3.36 17.45
N GLY A 25 -18.16 -3.96 17.25
CA GLY A 25 -17.16 -3.41 16.34
C GLY A 25 -17.61 -3.47 14.88
N ILE A 26 -17.59 -2.32 14.19
CA ILE A 26 -18.01 -2.23 12.77
C ILE A 26 -16.84 -1.96 11.81
N SER A 27 -15.69 -1.51 12.32
CA SER A 27 -14.49 -1.31 11.51
C SER A 27 -13.22 -1.39 12.36
N GLY A 28 -12.07 -1.51 11.67
CA GLY A 28 -10.74 -1.53 12.29
C GLY A 28 -10.57 -2.62 13.34
N LEU A 29 -9.74 -2.37 14.32
CA LEU A 29 -9.47 -3.31 15.43
C LEU A 29 -10.70 -3.53 16.30
N GLU A 30 -11.57 -2.54 16.47
CA GLU A 30 -12.84 -2.73 17.17
C GLU A 30 -13.65 -3.87 16.55
N LYS A 31 -13.66 -4.00 15.21
CA LYS A 31 -14.30 -5.11 14.50
C LYS A 31 -13.49 -6.40 14.55
N SER A 32 -12.21 -6.33 14.27
CA SER A 32 -11.38 -7.53 14.16
C SER A 32 -11.20 -8.25 15.48
N LEU A 33 -11.22 -7.50 16.58
CA LEU A 33 -11.00 -7.99 17.93
C LEU A 33 -12.26 -7.89 18.82
N ASP A 34 -13.46 -7.72 18.23
CA ASP A 34 -14.69 -7.47 18.95
C ASP A 34 -14.96 -8.51 20.03
N GLU A 35 -14.82 -9.79 19.72
CA GLU A 35 -15.00 -10.89 20.67
C GLU A 35 -13.97 -10.87 21.82
N ILE A 36 -12.74 -10.48 21.53
CA ILE A 36 -11.67 -10.38 22.53
C ILE A 36 -11.92 -9.17 23.42
N LEU A 37 -12.20 -8.01 22.81
CA LEU A 37 -12.46 -6.76 23.53
C LEU A 37 -13.68 -6.83 24.46
N LYS A 38 -14.64 -7.68 24.15
CA LYS A 38 -15.81 -7.93 25.03
C LYS A 38 -15.50 -8.82 26.21
N LYS A 39 -14.51 -9.71 26.09
CA LYS A 39 -14.20 -10.74 27.11
C LYS A 39 -13.03 -10.37 28.01
N THR A 40 -12.02 -9.66 27.47
CA THR A 40 -10.82 -9.28 28.23
C THR A 40 -11.01 -8.00 29.01
N LYS A 41 -10.33 -7.91 30.16
CA LYS A 41 -10.16 -6.66 30.90
C LYS A 41 -8.75 -6.07 30.73
N ASP A 42 -7.86 -6.85 30.15
CA ASP A 42 -6.48 -6.45 29.93
C ASP A 42 -6.36 -5.57 28.69
N PRO A 43 -5.48 -4.57 28.72
CA PRO A 43 -5.24 -3.72 27.57
C PRO A 43 -4.57 -4.51 26.44
N ILE A 44 -4.98 -4.25 25.20
CA ILE A 44 -4.30 -4.75 24.00
C ILE A 44 -3.23 -3.73 23.60
N VAL A 45 -1.99 -4.17 23.56
CA VAL A 45 -0.84 -3.35 23.13
C VAL A 45 -0.66 -3.53 21.64
N LEU A 46 -0.50 -2.41 20.93
CA LEU A 46 -0.25 -2.38 19.50
C LEU A 46 1.20 -2.01 19.23
N SER A 47 1.72 -2.42 18.06
CA SER A 47 3.04 -2.03 17.57
C SER A 47 3.10 -0.57 17.06
N ILE A 48 1.96 0.10 16.98
CA ILE A 48 1.86 1.48 16.49
C ILE A 48 2.55 2.45 17.45
N ASP A 49 3.52 3.20 16.92
CA ASP A 49 4.15 4.31 17.62
C ASP A 49 3.34 5.59 17.42
N ALA A 50 2.93 6.21 18.54
CA ALA A 50 2.02 7.37 18.50
C ALA A 50 2.67 8.63 17.92
N ASP A 51 3.96 8.84 18.19
CA ASP A 51 4.69 10.02 17.71
C ASP A 51 4.99 9.88 16.21
N ILE A 52 5.39 8.70 15.78
CA ILE A 52 5.60 8.38 14.36
C ILE A 52 4.27 8.47 13.59
N GLN A 53 3.20 7.93 14.15
CA GLN A 53 1.85 8.03 13.55
C GLN A 53 1.45 9.49 13.34
N TYR A 54 1.69 10.34 14.34
CA TYR A 54 1.42 11.76 14.24
C TYR A 54 2.27 12.44 13.16
N LEU A 55 3.57 12.19 13.14
CA LEU A 55 4.49 12.77 12.15
C LEU A 55 4.10 12.38 10.72
N VAL A 56 3.90 11.08 10.48
CA VAL A 56 3.49 10.56 9.15
C VAL A 56 2.17 11.19 8.71
N ARG A 57 1.21 11.33 9.64
CA ARG A 57 -0.07 11.96 9.35
C ARG A 57 0.07 13.42 8.96
N GLU A 58 0.86 14.21 9.69
CA GLU A 58 1.04 15.62 9.38
C GLU A 58 1.80 15.85 8.06
N GLU A 59 2.81 15.04 7.76
CA GLU A 59 3.50 15.10 6.48
C GLU A 59 2.56 14.72 5.31
N LEU A 60 1.76 13.67 5.49
CA LEU A 60 0.79 13.26 4.46
C LEU A 60 -0.29 14.31 4.21
N LYS A 61 -0.70 15.06 5.24
CA LYS A 61 -1.60 16.21 5.09
C LYS A 61 -0.98 17.34 4.26
N LYS A 62 0.28 17.67 4.53
CA LYS A 62 1.02 18.67 3.75
C LYS A 62 1.11 18.24 2.28
N PHE A 63 1.43 16.97 2.04
CA PHE A 63 1.44 16.39 0.70
C PHE A 63 0.08 16.56 0.00
N ASN A 64 -1.02 16.21 0.67
CA ASN A 64 -2.36 16.34 0.12
C ASN A 64 -2.71 17.78 -0.26
N GLN A 65 -2.25 18.76 0.52
CA GLN A 65 -2.46 20.17 0.23
C GLN A 65 -1.65 20.63 -1.00
N ILE A 66 -0.40 20.20 -1.11
CA ILE A 66 0.50 20.57 -2.22
C ILE A 66 -0.03 19.98 -3.54
N PHE A 67 -0.40 18.71 -3.55
CA PHE A 67 -0.78 17.98 -4.76
C PHE A 67 -2.29 17.93 -5.00
N GLN A 68 -3.10 18.49 -4.11
CA GLN A 68 -4.57 18.55 -4.20
C GLN A 68 -5.22 17.19 -4.49
N VAL A 69 -4.72 16.13 -3.84
CA VAL A 69 -5.19 14.76 -4.05
C VAL A 69 -6.52 14.50 -3.31
N LEU A 70 -7.33 13.59 -3.83
CA LEU A 70 -8.60 13.18 -3.21
C LEU A 70 -8.43 12.38 -1.92
N GLY A 71 -7.27 11.77 -1.75
CA GLY A 71 -6.92 10.99 -0.57
C GLY A 71 -5.55 10.35 -0.74
N SER A 72 -4.99 9.92 0.37
CA SER A 72 -3.68 9.29 0.43
C SER A 72 -3.60 8.28 1.56
N ALA A 73 -2.62 7.40 1.50
CA ALA A 73 -2.30 6.48 2.58
C ALA A 73 -0.79 6.29 2.69
N ALA A 74 -0.32 6.00 3.89
CA ALA A 74 1.05 5.63 4.16
C ALA A 74 1.09 4.51 5.22
N ILE A 75 1.99 3.56 5.03
CA ILE A 75 2.30 2.50 6.00
C ILE A 75 3.79 2.52 6.25
N LEU A 76 4.18 2.50 7.52
CA LEU A 76 5.56 2.26 7.95
C LEU A 76 5.58 0.93 8.67
N MET A 77 6.44 0.03 8.21
CA MET A 77 6.55 -1.33 8.71
C MET A 77 8.01 -1.67 9.00
N ASP A 78 8.28 -2.35 10.10
CA ASP A 78 9.58 -2.97 10.35
C ASP A 78 9.71 -4.21 9.46
N VAL A 79 10.70 -4.20 8.57
CA VAL A 79 10.91 -5.28 7.60
C VAL A 79 11.46 -6.56 8.23
N ASN A 80 11.99 -6.51 9.45
CA ASN A 80 12.57 -7.67 10.13
C ASN A 80 11.52 -8.56 10.80
N ASN A 81 10.42 -7.97 11.26
CA ASN A 81 9.38 -8.68 12.02
C ASN A 81 7.97 -8.48 11.49
N GLY A 82 7.76 -7.54 10.53
CA GLY A 82 6.46 -7.23 9.94
C GLY A 82 5.56 -6.35 10.81
N GLU A 83 6.06 -5.81 11.92
CA GLU A 83 5.28 -4.91 12.77
C GLU A 83 4.93 -3.61 12.06
N ILE A 84 3.66 -3.22 12.11
CA ILE A 84 3.20 -1.94 11.59
C ILE A 84 3.44 -0.86 12.63
N ILE A 85 4.39 0.03 12.36
CA ILE A 85 4.76 1.15 13.24
C ILE A 85 3.82 2.33 13.03
N SER A 86 3.36 2.55 11.80
CA SER A 86 2.39 3.59 11.46
C SER A 86 1.51 3.17 10.29
N LEU A 87 0.22 3.51 10.34
CA LEU A 87 -0.73 3.35 9.25
C LEU A 87 -1.65 4.56 9.22
N VAL A 88 -1.50 5.39 8.20
CA VAL A 88 -2.30 6.59 7.99
C VAL A 88 -3.13 6.47 6.73
N SER A 89 -4.38 6.87 6.80
CA SER A 89 -5.27 7.02 5.64
C SER A 89 -5.98 8.37 5.74
N LEU A 90 -5.93 9.16 4.66
CA LEU A 90 -6.56 10.48 4.58
C LEU A 90 -7.55 10.56 3.41
N PRO A 91 -8.64 11.33 3.54
CA PRO A 91 -9.09 12.04 4.74
C PRO A 91 -9.50 11.07 5.86
N ASP A 92 -9.24 11.48 7.10
CA ASP A 92 -9.61 10.73 8.29
C ASP A 92 -10.90 11.29 8.94
N PHE A 93 -11.33 10.66 10.04
CA PHE A 93 -12.53 11.05 10.78
C PHE A 93 -12.29 11.00 12.28
N ASP A 94 -13.09 11.76 13.07
CA ASP A 94 -13.11 11.63 14.53
C ASP A 94 -14.21 10.63 14.94
N PRO A 95 -13.85 9.46 15.48
CA PRO A 95 -14.83 8.44 15.89
C PRO A 95 -15.80 8.93 16.97
N ASN A 96 -15.46 10.01 17.70
CA ASN A 96 -16.35 10.65 18.67
C ASN A 96 -17.44 11.49 18.00
N GLN A 97 -17.27 11.86 16.71
CA GLN A 97 -18.18 12.72 15.95
C GLN A 97 -18.92 11.98 14.84
N ARG A 98 -19.64 10.91 15.17
CA ARG A 98 -20.27 9.97 14.23
C ARG A 98 -21.10 10.63 13.12
N LYS A 99 -21.82 11.71 13.43
CA LYS A 99 -22.67 12.42 12.45
C LYS A 99 -21.88 13.11 11.31
N LYS A 100 -20.57 13.27 11.45
CA LYS A 100 -19.69 13.90 10.46
C LYS A 100 -18.92 12.90 9.61
N ILE A 101 -19.09 11.60 9.87
CA ILE A 101 -18.41 10.54 9.12
C ILE A 101 -19.12 10.36 7.79
N THR A 102 -18.36 10.41 6.73
CA THR A 102 -18.82 10.15 5.36
C THR A 102 -18.10 8.94 4.80
N ASP A 103 -18.63 8.31 3.74
CA ASP A 103 -17.99 7.18 3.07
C ASP A 103 -16.54 7.50 2.65
N LYS A 104 -16.31 8.72 2.17
CA LYS A 104 -14.97 9.19 1.78
C LYS A 104 -13.96 9.20 2.92
N THR A 105 -14.40 9.56 4.13
CA THR A 105 -13.55 9.61 5.33
C THR A 105 -13.46 8.28 6.03
N PHE A 106 -14.46 7.41 5.85
CA PHE A 106 -14.54 6.10 6.52
C PHE A 106 -13.63 5.04 5.90
N ILE A 107 -13.37 5.13 4.60
CA ILE A 107 -12.53 4.16 3.89
C ILE A 107 -11.08 4.23 4.37
N ASN A 108 -10.58 3.12 4.91
CA ASN A 108 -9.14 2.95 5.10
C ASN A 108 -8.50 2.64 3.74
N ARG A 109 -7.85 3.64 3.15
CA ARG A 109 -7.23 3.53 1.83
C ARG A 109 -6.04 2.60 1.78
N ALA A 110 -5.38 2.40 2.90
CA ALA A 110 -4.24 1.49 2.98
C ALA A 110 -4.66 0.00 2.87
N THR A 111 -5.89 -0.34 3.31
CA THR A 111 -6.35 -1.73 3.38
C THR A 111 -7.51 -2.07 2.45
N LYS A 112 -8.28 -1.06 2.03
CA LYS A 112 -9.46 -1.23 1.17
C LYS A 112 -9.37 -0.46 -0.14
N GLY A 113 -8.34 0.36 -0.32
CA GLY A 113 -8.10 1.06 -1.57
C GLY A 113 -7.65 0.10 -2.66
N VAL A 114 -8.15 0.28 -3.87
CA VAL A 114 -7.71 -0.41 -5.08
C VAL A 114 -7.05 0.60 -5.98
N TYR A 115 -5.80 0.35 -6.34
CA TYR A 115 -4.97 1.29 -7.09
C TYR A 115 -4.29 0.62 -8.27
N GLU A 116 -4.13 1.35 -9.36
CA GLU A 116 -3.23 0.99 -10.45
C GLU A 116 -1.82 1.46 -10.09
N PHE A 117 -0.98 0.53 -9.65
CA PHE A 117 0.39 0.85 -9.21
C PHE A 117 1.31 1.29 -10.35
N GLY A 118 0.93 1.01 -11.59
CA GLY A 118 1.74 1.37 -12.76
C GLY A 118 3.17 0.81 -12.63
N SER A 119 4.16 1.65 -12.88
CA SER A 119 5.57 1.24 -12.85
C SER A 119 6.11 0.81 -11.48
N VAL A 120 5.43 1.11 -10.38
CA VAL A 120 5.82 0.60 -9.06
C VAL A 120 5.71 -0.93 -9.02
N PHE A 121 4.79 -1.51 -9.79
CA PHE A 121 4.62 -2.96 -9.87
C PHE A 121 5.84 -3.70 -10.47
N LYS A 122 6.68 -2.99 -11.24
CA LYS A 122 7.92 -3.56 -11.80
C LYS A 122 8.89 -4.05 -10.74
N THR A 123 8.89 -3.44 -9.55
CA THR A 123 9.70 -3.91 -8.42
C THR A 123 9.34 -5.32 -8.01
N LEU A 124 8.04 -5.64 -7.98
CA LEU A 124 7.56 -6.99 -7.66
C LEU A 124 7.92 -7.99 -8.77
N THR A 125 7.78 -7.59 -10.04
CA THR A 125 8.16 -8.44 -11.18
C THR A 125 9.65 -8.80 -11.16
N LEU A 126 10.52 -7.80 -10.93
CA LEU A 126 11.96 -8.04 -10.85
C LEU A 126 12.34 -8.83 -9.59
N ALA A 127 11.72 -8.55 -8.45
CA ALA A 127 11.95 -9.30 -7.23
C ALA A 127 11.62 -10.80 -7.42
N ALA A 128 10.49 -11.12 -8.06
CA ALA A 128 10.14 -12.51 -8.38
C ALA A 128 11.16 -13.17 -9.33
N ALA A 129 11.60 -12.43 -10.36
CA ALA A 129 12.60 -12.95 -11.30
C ALA A 129 13.98 -13.20 -10.65
N PHE A 130 14.37 -12.39 -9.67
CA PHE A 130 15.57 -12.60 -8.86
C PHE A 130 15.41 -13.79 -7.90
N GLU A 131 14.27 -13.89 -7.22
CA GLU A 131 13.97 -15.01 -6.31
C GLU A 131 14.04 -16.36 -7.04
N ASP A 132 13.44 -16.41 -8.24
CA ASP A 132 13.45 -17.60 -9.09
C ASP A 132 14.79 -17.83 -9.83
N LYS A 133 15.79 -16.95 -9.60
CA LYS A 133 17.13 -16.98 -10.22
C LYS A 133 17.10 -17.02 -11.76
N ILE A 134 16.08 -16.43 -12.36
CA ILE A 134 15.95 -16.33 -13.83
C ILE A 134 16.89 -15.24 -14.35
N ILE A 135 17.08 -14.18 -13.58
CA ILE A 135 17.97 -13.07 -13.86
C ILE A 135 18.74 -12.66 -12.61
N GLU A 136 19.83 -11.93 -12.83
CA GLU A 136 20.61 -11.23 -11.82
C GLU A 136 20.61 -9.73 -12.14
N PRO A 137 20.98 -8.84 -11.20
CA PRO A 137 21.02 -7.39 -11.46
C PRO A 137 21.83 -7.00 -12.68
N GLU A 138 22.91 -7.71 -12.96
CA GLU A 138 23.84 -7.50 -14.07
C GLU A 138 23.41 -8.17 -15.37
N THR A 139 22.34 -9.00 -15.36
CA THR A 139 21.81 -9.66 -16.58
C THR A 139 21.48 -8.62 -17.62
N LYS A 140 22.10 -8.71 -18.80
CA LYS A 140 21.91 -7.80 -19.92
C LYS A 140 20.76 -8.27 -20.82
N PHE A 141 19.95 -7.32 -21.21
CA PHE A 141 18.94 -7.44 -22.26
C PHE A 141 19.43 -6.62 -23.44
N GLU A 142 19.68 -7.26 -24.56
CA GLU A 142 20.23 -6.64 -25.75
C GLU A 142 19.17 -6.56 -26.86
N ASP A 143 19.34 -5.61 -27.77
CA ASP A 143 18.49 -5.41 -28.95
C ASP A 143 16.99 -5.32 -28.66
N LEU A 144 16.66 -4.70 -27.52
CA LEU A 144 15.27 -4.48 -27.13
C LEU A 144 14.54 -3.65 -28.20
N PRO A 145 13.40 -4.13 -28.72
CA PRO A 145 12.64 -3.39 -29.72
C PRO A 145 12.02 -2.11 -29.11
N LYS A 146 11.71 -1.13 -29.92
CA LYS A 146 11.00 0.07 -29.45
C LYS A 146 9.51 -0.18 -29.17
N ASN A 147 8.95 -1.19 -29.76
CA ASN A 147 7.56 -1.59 -29.59
C ASN A 147 7.49 -3.12 -29.45
N LEU A 148 6.70 -3.59 -28.51
CA LEU A 148 6.38 -4.98 -28.31
C LEU A 148 4.86 -5.15 -28.33
N THR A 149 4.35 -6.25 -28.86
CA THR A 149 2.92 -6.59 -28.76
C THR A 149 2.76 -7.80 -27.86
N CYS A 150 2.00 -7.64 -26.78
CA CYS A 150 1.68 -8.72 -25.86
C CYS A 150 0.16 -8.87 -25.80
N ALA A 151 -0.34 -10.10 -26.05
CA ALA A 151 -1.78 -10.41 -26.06
C ALA A 151 -2.64 -9.40 -26.88
N GLY A 152 -2.09 -8.90 -28.00
CA GLY A 152 -2.76 -7.93 -28.87
C GLY A 152 -2.63 -6.46 -28.43
N PHE A 153 -2.01 -6.18 -27.28
CA PHE A 153 -1.81 -4.83 -26.77
C PHE A 153 -0.38 -4.33 -27.07
N PRO A 154 -0.23 -3.11 -27.62
CA PRO A 154 1.08 -2.54 -27.88
C PRO A 154 1.71 -2.06 -26.57
N ILE A 155 2.93 -2.50 -26.29
CA ILE A 155 3.77 -2.02 -25.20
C ILE A 155 4.85 -1.12 -25.80
N ARG A 156 5.04 0.05 -25.22
CA ARG A 156 6.03 1.04 -25.66
C ARG A 156 6.78 1.58 -24.46
N GLU A 157 8.00 2.06 -24.71
CA GLU A 157 8.72 2.83 -23.70
C GLU A 157 8.04 4.18 -23.44
N TYR A 158 8.12 4.65 -22.21
CA TYR A 158 7.63 5.96 -21.82
C TYR A 158 8.46 7.08 -22.48
N ASP A 159 9.79 6.87 -22.54
CA ASP A 159 10.73 7.82 -23.13
C ASP A 159 11.56 7.15 -24.23
N ASN A 160 11.61 7.77 -25.39
CA ASN A 160 12.41 7.34 -26.53
C ASN A 160 13.94 7.33 -26.27
N LYS A 161 14.38 7.88 -25.13
CA LYS A 161 15.77 7.89 -24.67
C LYS A 161 16.20 6.62 -23.94
N ILE A 162 15.29 5.70 -23.71
CA ILE A 162 15.64 4.40 -23.10
C ILE A 162 16.47 3.61 -24.13
N PRO A 163 17.69 3.19 -23.78
CA PRO A 163 18.54 2.42 -24.69
C PRO A 163 17.94 1.05 -25.01
N SER A 164 18.33 0.49 -26.17
CA SER A 164 17.95 -0.88 -26.56
C SER A 164 18.72 -1.97 -25.80
N THR A 165 19.76 -1.59 -25.07
CA THR A 165 20.56 -2.53 -24.25
C THR A 165 20.61 -1.98 -22.83
N LEU A 166 20.13 -2.79 -21.88
CA LEU A 166 20.04 -2.43 -20.46
C LEU A 166 20.32 -3.65 -19.57
N THR A 167 20.91 -3.44 -18.40
CA THR A 167 20.92 -4.48 -17.34
C THR A 167 19.58 -4.50 -16.60
N ALA A 168 19.29 -5.59 -15.87
CA ALA A 168 18.10 -5.70 -15.04
C ALA A 168 18.00 -4.54 -14.02
N GLU A 169 19.11 -4.15 -13.40
CA GLU A 169 19.18 -2.98 -12.53
C GLU A 169 18.81 -1.69 -13.28
N GLN A 170 19.38 -1.47 -14.46
CA GLN A 170 19.09 -0.28 -15.29
C GLN A 170 17.63 -0.23 -15.77
N ILE A 171 16.99 -1.38 -15.99
CA ILE A 171 15.56 -1.46 -16.30
C ILE A 171 14.73 -0.86 -15.18
N LEU A 172 15.02 -1.20 -13.93
CA LEU A 172 14.31 -0.65 -12.78
C LEU A 172 14.57 0.85 -12.63
N ILE A 173 15.83 1.29 -12.67
CA ILE A 173 16.23 2.70 -12.53
C ILE A 173 15.58 3.57 -13.61
N ARG A 174 15.50 3.10 -14.85
CA ARG A 174 14.92 3.84 -15.98
C ARG A 174 13.44 3.58 -16.19
N SER A 175 12.87 2.67 -15.41
CA SER A 175 11.47 2.25 -15.55
C SER A 175 11.11 1.75 -16.97
N GLY A 176 12.02 0.97 -17.59
CA GLY A 176 11.81 0.39 -18.92
C GLY A 176 10.58 -0.52 -18.96
N ASN A 177 9.71 -0.33 -19.96
CA ASN A 177 8.49 -1.12 -20.10
C ASN A 177 8.75 -2.39 -20.92
N ILE A 178 9.51 -2.26 -22.00
CA ILE A 178 9.79 -3.36 -22.94
C ILE A 178 10.58 -4.46 -22.22
N ALA A 179 11.67 -4.10 -21.56
CA ALA A 179 12.53 -5.07 -20.91
C ALA A 179 11.85 -5.81 -19.74
N VAL A 180 11.03 -5.13 -18.95
CA VAL A 180 10.22 -5.78 -17.90
C VAL A 180 9.22 -6.76 -18.50
N SER A 181 8.69 -6.50 -19.69
CA SER A 181 7.79 -7.45 -20.37
C SER A 181 8.53 -8.74 -20.75
N TYR A 182 9.80 -8.68 -21.10
CA TYR A 182 10.62 -9.89 -21.34
C TYR A 182 10.83 -10.68 -20.05
N THR A 183 11.13 -10.05 -18.93
CA THR A 183 11.26 -10.75 -17.65
C THR A 183 9.94 -11.40 -17.24
N HIS A 184 8.82 -10.75 -17.47
CA HIS A 184 7.49 -11.31 -17.18
C HIS A 184 7.16 -12.51 -18.06
N LEU A 185 7.55 -12.49 -19.34
CA LEU A 185 7.35 -13.61 -20.26
C LEU A 185 8.25 -14.82 -19.97
N THR A 186 9.38 -14.61 -19.28
CA THR A 186 10.31 -15.68 -18.90
C THR A 186 10.05 -16.26 -17.51
N LEU A 187 9.22 -15.59 -16.69
CA LEU A 187 8.72 -16.20 -15.46
C LEU A 187 7.88 -17.42 -15.82
N PRO A 188 8.07 -18.57 -15.15
CA PRO A 188 7.22 -19.73 -15.39
C PRO A 188 5.78 -19.31 -15.22
N THR A 189 4.99 -19.42 -16.28
CA THR A 189 3.54 -19.32 -16.17
C THR A 189 3.12 -20.40 -15.22
N ILE A 190 2.58 -20.00 -14.06
CA ILE A 190 1.91 -20.92 -13.14
C ILE A 190 0.61 -21.36 -13.85
N THR A 191 0.78 -22.22 -14.84
CA THR A 191 -0.28 -23.06 -15.38
C THR A 191 -0.05 -24.42 -14.80
N GLU A 192 -0.68 -24.66 -13.67
CA GLU A 192 -1.17 -25.95 -13.17
C GLU A 192 -1.37 -25.87 -11.66
N VAL A 193 -2.57 -25.51 -11.26
CA VAL A 193 -3.22 -26.05 -10.07
C VAL A 193 -4.62 -26.45 -10.49
#